data_0b5a6b725cacaac945920b7aa27a405c
#
_entry.id   0b5a6b725cacaac945920b7aa27a405c
#
_cell.length_a   1.000
_cell.length_b   1.000
_cell.length_c   1.000
_cell.angle_alpha   90.00
_cell.angle_beta   90.00
_cell.angle_gamma   90.00
#
_symmetry.space_group_name_H-M   'P 1'
#
loop_
_entity.id
_entity.type
_entity.pdbx_description
1 polymer ?
#
loop_
_entity_poly.entity_id
_entity_poly.type
_entity_poly.pdbx_seq_one_letter_code
_entity_poly.pdbx_strand_id
1 'polypeptide(L)'
;FSYWQNPQLWKAIAYSLTMAPAAGILSVLFGFFLLLLSRQLQWLYHPKLAHFILTGGMMILAIPTIVLAVGLFLWLQDIDFSAGHLFVVVSVCNALAALPFVIKILNTPMNQSMQYYEKLCLSLNITGWQRFRLIEYPLLKDSLKYALALATTLSLGDFTAIALFGSPDFTSLPHLLYQQIGQYRSQEAAVTALILLGLCLGLFMFIEGQKEQHD
;
A
#
# COMPACT_ATOMS: atom_id res chain seq x y z
N PHE A 1 20.10 23.85 -14.33
CA PHE A 1 20.42 22.64 -15.13
C PHE A 1 21.35 21.67 -14.40
N SER A 2 22.18 22.09 -13.44
CA SER A 2 23.13 21.22 -12.72
C SER A 2 22.46 20.23 -11.74
N TYR A 3 21.23 20.48 -11.30
CA TYR A 3 20.54 19.62 -10.31
C TYR A 3 20.18 18.23 -10.85
N TRP A 4 19.90 18.11 -12.16
CA TRP A 4 19.63 16.84 -12.83
C TRP A 4 20.83 15.89 -12.87
N GLN A 5 22.03 16.40 -12.63
CA GLN A 5 23.27 15.61 -12.57
C GLN A 5 23.55 15.07 -11.15
N ASN A 6 22.69 15.39 -10.17
CA ASN A 6 22.87 14.93 -8.80
C ASN A 6 22.53 13.43 -8.68
N PRO A 7 23.51 12.56 -8.36
CA PRO A 7 23.28 11.13 -8.26
C PRO A 7 22.33 10.76 -7.11
N GLN A 8 22.22 11.61 -6.08
CA GLN A 8 21.29 11.39 -4.97
C GLN A 8 19.82 11.48 -5.41
N LEU A 9 19.49 12.39 -6.34
CA LEU A 9 18.15 12.52 -6.88
C LEU A 9 17.72 11.23 -7.60
N TRP A 10 18.58 10.70 -8.47
CA TRP A 10 18.28 9.48 -9.21
C TRP A 10 18.15 8.24 -8.34
N LYS A 11 18.99 8.14 -7.30
CA LYS A 11 18.85 7.08 -6.28
C LYS A 11 17.51 7.21 -5.54
N ALA A 12 17.14 8.41 -5.10
CA ALA A 12 15.88 8.65 -4.41
C ALA A 12 14.66 8.33 -5.30
N ILE A 13 14.70 8.66 -6.60
CA ILE A 13 13.67 8.28 -7.58
C ILE A 13 13.57 6.75 -7.69
N ALA A 14 14.71 6.06 -7.86
CA ALA A 14 14.74 4.61 -8.01
C ALA A 14 14.17 3.90 -6.76
N TYR A 15 14.59 4.31 -5.56
CA TYR A 15 14.06 3.76 -4.32
C TYR A 15 12.57 4.02 -4.15
N SER A 16 12.10 5.23 -4.42
CA SER A 16 10.67 5.56 -4.32
C SER A 16 9.84 4.76 -5.32
N LEU A 17 10.30 4.60 -6.56
CA LEU A 17 9.62 3.83 -7.60
C LEU A 17 9.60 2.31 -7.36
N THR A 18 10.54 1.79 -6.60
CA THR A 18 10.57 0.35 -6.25
C THR A 18 9.82 0.07 -4.96
N MET A 19 9.95 0.94 -3.94
CA MET A 19 9.32 0.76 -2.65
C MET A 19 7.80 0.98 -2.68
N ALA A 20 7.35 2.01 -3.40
CA ALA A 20 5.93 2.35 -3.39
C ALA A 20 5.04 1.24 -3.99
N PRO A 21 5.35 0.66 -5.16
CA PRO A 21 4.61 -0.50 -5.66
C PRO A 21 4.74 -1.73 -4.76
N ALA A 22 5.92 -1.99 -4.18
CA ALA A 22 6.11 -3.10 -3.26
C ALA A 22 5.21 -2.98 -2.04
N ALA A 23 5.16 -1.81 -1.40
CA ALA A 23 4.28 -1.53 -0.28
C ALA A 23 2.79 -1.59 -0.70
N GLY A 24 2.44 -1.08 -1.87
CA GLY A 24 1.08 -1.16 -2.42
C GLY A 24 0.61 -2.59 -2.62
N ILE A 25 1.44 -3.44 -3.24
CA ILE A 25 1.15 -4.86 -3.43
C ILE A 25 1.00 -5.58 -2.09
N LEU A 26 1.92 -5.35 -1.15
CA LEU A 26 1.84 -5.92 0.20
C LEU A 26 0.55 -5.52 0.91
N SER A 27 0.17 -4.24 0.84
CA SER A 27 -1.06 -3.72 1.46
C SER A 27 -2.32 -4.38 0.86
N VAL A 28 -2.37 -4.50 -0.47
CA VAL A 28 -3.50 -5.16 -1.16
C VAL A 28 -3.57 -6.64 -0.80
N LEU A 29 -2.44 -7.34 -0.76
CA LEU A 29 -2.40 -8.76 -0.36
C LEU A 29 -2.86 -8.95 1.08
N PHE A 30 -2.36 -8.13 2.03
CA PHE A 30 -2.78 -8.20 3.43
C PHE A 30 -4.27 -7.86 3.59
N GLY A 31 -4.74 -6.78 2.98
CA GLY A 31 -6.14 -6.37 3.04
C GLY A 31 -7.07 -7.43 2.46
N PHE A 32 -6.72 -7.98 1.32
CA PHE A 32 -7.47 -9.05 0.67
C PHE A 32 -7.50 -10.33 1.53
N PHE A 33 -6.36 -10.72 2.10
CA PHE A 33 -6.27 -11.87 3.00
C PHE A 33 -7.12 -11.69 4.27
N LEU A 34 -7.09 -10.50 4.90
CA LEU A 34 -7.92 -10.21 6.07
C LEU A 34 -9.42 -10.27 5.74
N LEU A 35 -9.82 -9.77 4.57
CA LEU A 35 -11.20 -9.84 4.10
C LEU A 35 -11.64 -11.29 3.83
N LEU A 36 -10.79 -12.11 3.21
CA LEU A 36 -11.07 -13.53 3.01
C LEU A 36 -11.20 -14.28 4.35
N LEU A 37 -10.29 -14.00 5.28
CA LEU A 37 -10.32 -14.60 6.62
C LEU A 37 -11.59 -14.20 7.38
N SER A 38 -11.94 -12.92 7.37
CA SER A 38 -13.19 -12.42 7.97
C SER A 38 -14.43 -13.12 7.38
N ARG A 39 -14.45 -13.29 6.07
CA ARG A 39 -15.52 -14.00 5.37
C ARG A 39 -15.61 -15.48 5.80
N GLN A 40 -14.49 -16.18 5.86
CA GLN A 40 -14.48 -17.58 6.33
C GLN A 40 -14.99 -17.72 7.77
N LEU A 41 -14.60 -16.79 8.64
CA LEU A 41 -15.06 -16.79 10.04
C LEU A 41 -16.57 -16.53 10.16
N GLN A 42 -17.14 -15.68 9.30
CA GLN A 42 -18.60 -15.50 9.23
C GLN A 42 -19.30 -16.81 8.85
N TRP A 43 -18.75 -17.55 7.90
CA TRP A 43 -19.25 -18.88 7.49
C TRP A 43 -19.16 -19.92 8.60
N LEU A 44 -18.12 -19.87 9.44
CA LEU A 44 -17.90 -20.76 10.59
C LEU A 44 -18.73 -20.36 11.84
N TYR A 45 -19.72 -19.48 11.68
CA TYR A 45 -20.58 -18.97 12.78
C TYR A 45 -19.80 -18.20 13.87
N HIS A 46 -18.69 -17.56 13.53
CA HIS A 46 -17.94 -16.68 14.43
C HIS A 46 -17.98 -15.20 13.99
N PRO A 47 -19.16 -14.56 13.90
CA PRO A 47 -19.28 -13.19 13.37
C PRO A 47 -18.57 -12.15 14.23
N LYS A 48 -18.48 -12.37 15.56
CA LYS A 48 -17.77 -11.48 16.47
C LYS A 48 -16.26 -11.44 16.17
N LEU A 49 -15.66 -12.59 15.87
CA LEU A 49 -14.25 -12.70 15.54
C LEU A 49 -13.94 -12.07 14.17
N ALA A 50 -14.82 -12.28 13.19
CA ALA A 50 -14.73 -11.66 11.88
C ALA A 50 -14.77 -10.13 11.98
N HIS A 51 -15.71 -9.60 12.78
CA HIS A 51 -15.79 -8.17 13.02
C HIS A 51 -14.54 -7.62 13.74
N PHE A 52 -14.04 -8.34 14.74
CA PHE A 52 -12.83 -7.96 15.47
C PHE A 52 -11.60 -7.86 14.56
N ILE A 53 -11.42 -8.81 13.63
CA ILE A 53 -10.29 -8.79 12.67
C ILE A 53 -10.38 -7.57 11.74
N LEU A 54 -11.54 -7.29 11.18
CA LEU A 54 -11.73 -6.13 10.31
C LEU A 54 -11.56 -4.82 11.07
N THR A 55 -12.13 -4.74 12.26
CA THR A 55 -11.97 -3.56 13.13
C THR A 55 -10.51 -3.38 13.51
N GLY A 56 -9.78 -4.45 13.83
CA GLY A 56 -8.36 -4.41 14.11
C GLY A 56 -7.53 -3.85 12.94
N GLY A 57 -7.83 -4.30 11.70
CA GLY A 57 -7.21 -3.74 10.50
C GLY A 57 -7.52 -2.25 10.29
N MET A 58 -8.73 -1.81 10.65
CA MET A 58 -9.12 -0.40 10.56
C MET A 58 -8.56 0.46 11.71
N MET A 59 -8.30 -0.13 12.89
CA MET A 59 -7.70 0.59 14.04
C MET A 59 -6.28 1.12 13.74
N ILE A 60 -5.59 0.55 12.76
CA ILE A 60 -4.29 1.09 12.28
C ILE A 60 -4.43 2.55 11.87
N LEU A 61 -5.59 2.97 11.35
CA LEU A 61 -5.84 4.37 10.99
C LEU A 61 -5.81 5.33 12.20
N ALA A 62 -6.08 4.83 13.39
CA ALA A 62 -6.02 5.63 14.63
C ALA A 62 -4.58 5.79 15.16
N ILE A 63 -3.64 4.97 14.66
CA ILE A 63 -2.24 5.01 15.09
C ILE A 63 -1.47 5.90 14.10
N PRO A 64 -0.82 6.98 14.56
CA PRO A 64 0.06 7.77 13.71
C PRO A 64 1.17 6.88 13.12
N THR A 65 1.44 7.01 11.82
CA THR A 65 2.45 6.19 11.12
C THR A 65 3.83 6.27 11.77
N ILE A 66 4.17 7.41 12.36
CA ILE A 66 5.42 7.58 13.09
C ILE A 66 5.49 6.67 14.33
N VAL A 67 4.40 6.48 15.05
CA VAL A 67 4.36 5.60 16.24
C VAL A 67 4.56 4.14 15.81
N LEU A 68 3.94 3.73 14.71
CA LEU A 68 4.10 2.40 14.14
C LEU A 68 5.55 2.18 13.69
N ALA A 69 6.16 3.16 13.03
CA ALA A 69 7.55 3.10 12.58
C ALA A 69 8.52 3.03 13.77
N VAL A 70 8.30 3.86 14.82
CA VAL A 70 9.12 3.82 16.06
C VAL A 70 8.97 2.48 16.77
N GLY A 71 7.74 1.96 16.88
CA GLY A 71 7.50 0.65 17.50
C GLY A 71 8.25 -0.48 16.79
N LEU A 72 8.19 -0.50 15.45
CA LEU A 72 8.95 -1.47 14.65
C LEU A 72 10.46 -1.26 14.78
N PHE A 73 10.92 -0.01 14.79
CA PHE A 73 12.33 0.32 15.00
C PHE A 73 12.85 -0.24 16.32
N LEU A 74 12.15 0.02 17.43
CA LEU A 74 12.54 -0.45 18.76
C LEU A 74 12.49 -1.99 18.85
N TRP A 75 11.53 -2.62 18.19
CA TRP A 75 11.42 -4.08 18.18
C TRP A 75 12.54 -4.76 17.39
N LEU A 76 13.03 -4.10 16.36
CA LEU A 76 14.02 -4.64 15.44
C LEU A 76 15.45 -4.12 15.72
N GLN A 77 15.67 -3.24 16.73
CA GLN A 77 16.96 -2.58 16.98
C GLN A 77 18.14 -3.54 17.24
N ASP A 78 17.85 -4.77 17.69
CA ASP A 78 18.89 -5.77 17.98
C ASP A 78 19.29 -6.59 16.73
N ILE A 79 18.70 -6.31 15.58
CA ILE A 79 18.98 -7.01 14.32
C ILE A 79 19.89 -6.13 13.45
N ASP A 80 21.03 -6.68 13.04
CA ASP A 80 21.92 -6.01 12.07
C ASP A 80 21.23 -5.86 10.70
N PHE A 81 20.88 -4.63 10.36
CA PHE A 81 20.19 -4.34 9.11
C PHE A 81 21.17 -4.14 7.95
N SER A 82 21.10 -5.02 6.96
CA SER A 82 21.57 -4.72 5.61
C SER A 82 20.55 -3.81 4.88
N ALA A 83 20.97 -3.13 3.82
CA ALA A 83 20.08 -2.28 3.01
C ALA A 83 18.81 -3.02 2.53
N GLY A 84 18.89 -4.33 2.28
CA GLY A 84 17.74 -5.14 1.90
C GLY A 84 16.72 -5.31 3.03
N HIS A 85 17.15 -5.46 4.26
CA HIS A 85 16.25 -5.55 5.41
C HIS A 85 15.54 -4.22 5.66
N LEU A 86 16.23 -3.09 5.52
CA LEU A 86 15.63 -1.76 5.62
C LEU A 86 14.53 -1.54 4.58
N PHE A 87 14.77 -1.98 3.34
CA PHE A 87 13.76 -1.92 2.28
C PHE A 87 12.48 -2.66 2.67
N VAL A 88 12.61 -3.88 3.18
CA VAL A 88 11.46 -4.70 3.60
C VAL A 88 10.71 -4.04 4.75
N VAL A 89 11.41 -3.59 5.80
CA VAL A 89 10.79 -2.98 6.98
C VAL A 89 10.02 -1.72 6.60
N VAL A 90 10.62 -0.83 5.82
CA VAL A 90 9.96 0.40 5.36
C VAL A 90 8.75 0.07 4.47
N SER A 91 8.88 -0.90 3.56
CA SER A 91 7.77 -1.33 2.72
C SER A 91 6.61 -1.91 3.54
N VAL A 92 6.89 -2.67 4.60
CA VAL A 92 5.86 -3.19 5.52
C VAL A 92 5.20 -2.05 6.31
N CYS A 93 5.96 -1.09 6.84
CA CYS A 93 5.40 0.08 7.51
C CYS A 93 4.40 0.83 6.61
N ASN A 94 4.83 1.13 5.39
CA ASN A 94 4.00 1.84 4.43
C ASN A 94 2.78 1.01 3.99
N ALA A 95 2.95 -0.31 3.86
CA ALA A 95 1.84 -1.21 3.54
C ALA A 95 0.79 -1.24 4.65
N LEU A 96 1.21 -1.27 5.92
CA LEU A 96 0.31 -1.22 7.07
C LEU A 96 -0.41 0.13 7.16
N ALA A 97 0.26 1.24 6.86
CA ALA A 97 -0.35 2.57 6.83
C ALA A 97 -1.45 2.68 5.75
N ALA A 98 -1.27 2.05 4.59
CA ALA A 98 -2.25 2.03 3.51
C ALA A 98 -3.37 0.98 3.71
N LEU A 99 -3.18 -0.01 4.58
CA LEU A 99 -4.07 -1.15 4.77
C LEU A 99 -5.54 -0.79 5.06
N PRO A 100 -5.86 0.17 5.94
CA PRO A 100 -7.25 0.54 6.21
C PRO A 100 -8.01 1.03 4.98
N PHE A 101 -7.33 1.76 4.10
CA PHE A 101 -7.92 2.25 2.85
C PHE A 101 -8.20 1.10 1.90
N VAL A 102 -7.28 0.15 1.77
CA VAL A 102 -7.45 -1.07 0.96
C VAL A 102 -8.64 -1.89 1.47
N ILE A 103 -8.72 -2.14 2.79
CA ILE A 103 -9.85 -2.85 3.39
C ILE A 103 -11.17 -2.15 3.05
N LYS A 104 -11.23 -0.83 3.20
CA LYS A 104 -12.45 -0.05 2.93
C LYS A 104 -12.89 -0.13 1.46
N ILE A 105 -11.93 -0.08 0.53
CA ILE A 105 -12.21 -0.15 -0.92
C ILE A 105 -12.71 -1.55 -1.30
N LEU A 106 -12.08 -2.61 -0.80
CA LEU A 106 -12.39 -3.98 -1.19
C LEU A 106 -13.59 -4.58 -0.45
N ASN A 107 -13.89 -4.12 0.75
CA ASN A 107 -14.95 -4.68 1.58
C ASN A 107 -16.35 -4.58 0.93
N THR A 108 -16.67 -3.43 0.33
CA THR A 108 -17.98 -3.19 -0.29
C THR A 108 -18.24 -4.13 -1.47
N PRO A 109 -17.39 -4.19 -2.51
CA PRO A 109 -17.61 -5.08 -3.66
C PRO A 109 -17.54 -6.57 -3.28
N MET A 110 -16.72 -6.94 -2.29
CA MET A 110 -16.69 -8.31 -1.79
C MET A 110 -18.03 -8.72 -1.15
N ASN A 111 -18.61 -7.86 -0.31
CA ASN A 111 -19.89 -8.15 0.34
C ASN A 111 -21.04 -8.17 -0.67
N GLN A 112 -21.06 -7.27 -1.64
CA GLN A 112 -22.06 -7.27 -2.72
C GLN A 112 -21.98 -8.54 -3.57
N SER A 113 -20.79 -8.97 -3.95
CA SER A 113 -20.57 -10.21 -4.68
C SER A 113 -21.10 -11.43 -3.90
N MET A 114 -20.90 -11.46 -2.58
CA MET A 114 -21.45 -12.54 -1.75
C MET A 114 -22.96 -12.57 -1.78
N GLN A 115 -23.63 -11.44 -1.54
CA GLN A 115 -25.09 -11.39 -1.44
C GLN A 115 -25.79 -11.77 -2.75
N TYR A 116 -25.24 -11.35 -3.89
CA TYR A 116 -25.86 -11.58 -5.19
C TYR A 116 -25.64 -12.99 -5.75
N TYR A 117 -24.42 -13.52 -5.61
CA TYR A 117 -24.03 -14.75 -6.30
C TYR A 117 -23.97 -15.99 -5.42
N GLU A 118 -24.22 -15.87 -4.11
CA GLU A 118 -24.12 -17.00 -3.19
C GLU A 118 -25.11 -18.12 -3.57
N LYS A 119 -26.38 -17.77 -3.77
CA LYS A 119 -27.42 -18.75 -4.14
C LYS A 119 -27.12 -19.40 -5.49
N LEU A 120 -26.61 -18.63 -6.44
CA LEU A 120 -26.23 -19.12 -7.77
C LEU A 120 -25.04 -20.09 -7.67
N CYS A 121 -24.02 -19.74 -6.89
CA CYS A 121 -22.86 -20.60 -6.68
C CYS A 121 -23.25 -21.93 -6.02
N LEU A 122 -24.15 -21.89 -5.04
CA LEU A 122 -24.66 -23.10 -4.36
C LEU A 122 -25.46 -23.98 -5.33
N SER A 123 -26.33 -23.39 -6.16
CA SER A 123 -27.13 -24.15 -7.12
C SER A 123 -26.30 -24.81 -8.21
N LEU A 124 -25.20 -24.19 -8.62
CA LEU A 124 -24.29 -24.70 -9.65
C LEU A 124 -23.10 -25.49 -9.07
N ASN A 125 -23.06 -25.69 -7.76
CA ASN A 125 -21.97 -26.34 -7.03
C ASN A 125 -20.58 -25.75 -7.35
N ILE A 126 -20.52 -24.42 -7.57
CA ILE A 126 -19.28 -23.68 -7.84
C ILE A 126 -18.70 -23.27 -6.49
N THR A 127 -17.58 -23.89 -6.08
CA THR A 127 -16.95 -23.64 -4.78
C THR A 127 -15.45 -23.33 -4.89
N GLY A 128 -14.87 -22.78 -3.85
CA GLY A 128 -13.43 -22.57 -3.69
C GLY A 128 -12.81 -21.71 -4.80
N TRP A 129 -11.73 -22.21 -5.41
CA TRP A 129 -10.95 -21.51 -6.43
C TRP A 129 -11.72 -21.20 -7.71
N GLN A 130 -12.66 -22.08 -8.11
CA GLN A 130 -13.50 -21.84 -9.28
C GLN A 130 -14.42 -20.64 -9.08
N ARG A 131 -15.02 -20.51 -7.90
CA ARG A 131 -15.84 -19.35 -7.51
C ARG A 131 -15.03 -18.06 -7.58
N PHE A 132 -13.83 -18.07 -6.98
CA PHE A 132 -12.94 -16.92 -7.01
C PHE A 132 -12.61 -16.49 -8.43
N ARG A 133 -12.15 -17.41 -9.29
CA ARG A 133 -11.71 -17.10 -10.65
C ARG A 133 -12.81 -16.65 -11.58
N LEU A 134 -14.00 -17.30 -11.51
CA LEU A 134 -15.09 -17.09 -12.47
C LEU A 134 -16.02 -15.94 -12.09
N ILE A 135 -16.19 -15.66 -10.79
CA ILE A 135 -17.19 -14.71 -10.30
C ILE A 135 -16.54 -13.57 -9.54
N GLU A 136 -15.74 -13.88 -8.53
CA GLU A 136 -15.24 -12.85 -7.61
C GLU A 136 -14.16 -11.98 -8.24
N TYR A 137 -13.18 -12.58 -8.91
CA TYR A 137 -12.07 -11.83 -9.52
C TYR A 137 -12.53 -10.84 -10.61
N PRO A 138 -13.42 -11.20 -11.57
CA PRO A 138 -13.92 -10.24 -12.54
C PRO A 138 -14.66 -9.05 -11.92
N LEU A 139 -15.37 -9.27 -10.81
CA LEU A 139 -16.07 -8.21 -10.08
C LEU A 139 -15.15 -7.34 -9.24
N LEU A 140 -14.06 -7.92 -8.74
CA LEU A 140 -13.11 -7.24 -7.85
C LEU A 140 -11.96 -6.57 -8.60
N LYS A 141 -11.70 -6.93 -9.86
CA LYS A 141 -10.52 -6.48 -10.60
C LYS A 141 -10.33 -4.96 -10.60
N ASP A 142 -11.41 -4.20 -10.79
CA ASP A 142 -11.35 -2.74 -10.85
C ASP A 142 -11.12 -2.13 -9.46
N SER A 143 -11.76 -2.68 -8.44
CA SER A 143 -11.53 -2.28 -7.05
C SER A 143 -10.12 -2.65 -6.58
N LEU A 144 -9.57 -3.79 -7.02
CA LEU A 144 -8.19 -4.18 -6.74
C LEU A 144 -7.18 -3.23 -7.40
N LYS A 145 -7.41 -2.85 -8.66
CA LYS A 145 -6.57 -1.86 -9.36
C LYS A 145 -6.61 -0.52 -8.64
N TYR A 146 -7.79 -0.02 -8.29
CA TYR A 146 -7.94 1.24 -7.57
C TYR A 146 -7.29 1.19 -6.19
N ALA A 147 -7.48 0.10 -5.43
CA ALA A 147 -6.84 -0.09 -4.14
C ALA A 147 -5.31 -0.11 -4.26
N LEU A 148 -4.79 -0.77 -5.31
CA LEU A 148 -3.35 -0.81 -5.59
C LEU A 148 -2.82 0.59 -5.95
N ALA A 149 -3.51 1.32 -6.83
CA ALA A 149 -3.14 2.68 -7.21
C ALA A 149 -3.08 3.60 -5.99
N LEU A 150 -4.13 3.57 -5.16
CA LEU A 150 -4.19 4.39 -3.96
C LEU A 150 -3.11 4.01 -2.94
N ALA A 151 -2.92 2.72 -2.64
CA ALA A 151 -1.92 2.25 -1.70
C ALA A 151 -0.49 2.59 -2.16
N THR A 152 -0.20 2.44 -3.45
CA THR A 152 1.09 2.81 -4.06
C THR A 152 1.33 4.31 -3.94
N THR A 153 0.33 5.14 -4.25
CA THR A 153 0.45 6.60 -4.19
C THR A 153 0.63 7.08 -2.75
N LEU A 154 -0.11 6.52 -1.79
CA LEU A 154 0.06 6.82 -0.36
C LEU A 154 1.45 6.45 0.12
N SER A 155 1.96 5.29 -0.25
CA SER A 155 3.31 4.85 0.10
C SER A 155 4.39 5.74 -0.54
N LEU A 156 4.18 6.22 -1.77
CA LEU A 156 5.12 7.11 -2.43
C LEU A 156 5.26 8.45 -1.70
N GLY A 157 4.17 8.96 -1.12
CA GLY A 157 4.14 10.22 -0.37
C GLY A 157 4.62 10.11 1.08
N ASP A 158 4.71 8.91 1.64
CA ASP A 158 5.09 8.71 3.04
C ASP A 158 6.61 8.58 3.21
N PHE A 159 7.18 9.45 4.03
CA PHE A 159 8.60 9.40 4.38
C PHE A 159 8.84 9.01 5.85
N THR A 160 7.78 8.76 6.62
CA THR A 160 7.85 8.60 8.08
C THR A 160 8.76 7.45 8.49
N ALA A 161 8.60 6.30 7.84
CA ALA A 161 9.43 5.13 8.11
C ALA A 161 10.89 5.38 7.69
N ILE A 162 11.12 6.00 6.53
CA ILE A 162 12.48 6.31 6.05
C ILE A 162 13.15 7.35 6.93
N ALA A 163 12.43 8.30 7.51
CA ALA A 163 13.00 9.27 8.42
C ALA A 163 13.65 8.62 9.66
N LEU A 164 13.16 7.44 10.07
CA LEU A 164 13.71 6.67 11.19
C LEU A 164 14.76 5.63 10.77
N PHE A 165 14.50 4.92 9.69
CA PHE A 165 15.34 3.81 9.22
C PHE A 165 16.34 4.24 8.13
N GLY A 166 16.16 5.42 7.54
CA GLY A 166 16.97 5.89 6.41
C GLY A 166 18.44 6.09 6.77
N SER A 167 19.29 5.82 5.82
CA SER A 167 20.71 6.12 5.82
C SER A 167 21.02 7.05 4.64
N PRO A 168 22.21 7.68 4.60
CA PRO A 168 22.61 8.50 3.45
C PRO A 168 22.53 7.77 2.11
N ASP A 169 22.67 6.43 2.13
CA ASP A 169 22.60 5.58 0.96
C ASP A 169 21.18 5.09 0.64
N PHE A 170 20.22 5.25 1.57
CA PHE A 170 18.85 4.80 1.45
C PHE A 170 17.88 5.95 1.75
N THR A 171 17.56 6.72 0.71
CA THR A 171 16.73 7.93 0.80
C THR A 171 15.62 7.90 -0.24
N SER A 172 14.38 8.18 0.18
CA SER A 172 13.24 8.36 -0.74
C SER A 172 13.10 9.81 -1.20
N LEU A 173 12.29 10.04 -2.26
CA LEU A 173 12.00 11.39 -2.76
C LEU A 173 11.37 12.31 -1.70
N PRO A 174 10.35 11.88 -0.93
CA PRO A 174 9.79 12.72 0.14
C PRO A 174 10.82 13.06 1.23
N HIS A 175 11.69 12.11 1.58
CA HIS A 175 12.74 12.36 2.57
C HIS A 175 13.81 13.33 2.04
N LEU A 176 14.21 13.18 0.77
CA LEU A 176 15.12 14.13 0.10
C LEU A 176 14.52 15.55 0.07
N LEU A 177 13.24 15.66 -0.28
CA LEU A 177 12.50 16.92 -0.25
C LEU A 177 12.54 17.56 1.14
N TYR A 178 12.26 16.77 2.18
CA TYR A 178 12.29 17.24 3.58
C TYR A 178 13.69 17.76 3.98
N GLN A 179 14.75 17.03 3.61
CA GLN A 179 16.13 17.45 3.86
C GLN A 179 16.48 18.76 3.14
N GLN A 180 16.08 18.92 1.88
CA GLN A 180 16.33 20.13 1.09
C GLN A 180 15.64 21.35 1.66
N ILE A 181 14.39 21.21 2.15
CA ILE A 181 13.66 22.26 2.85
C ILE A 181 14.40 22.64 4.13
N GLY A 182 14.84 21.66 4.94
CA GLY A 182 15.59 21.89 6.16
C GLY A 182 16.95 22.57 5.95
N GLN A 183 17.55 22.40 4.79
CA GLN A 183 18.82 23.03 4.39
C GLN A 183 18.61 24.37 3.67
N TYR A 184 17.40 24.89 3.59
CA TYR A 184 17.04 26.13 2.87
C TYR A 184 17.36 26.10 1.36
N ARG A 185 17.43 24.91 0.74
CA ARG A 185 17.69 24.72 -0.70
C ARG A 185 16.38 24.76 -1.48
N SER A 186 15.66 25.88 -1.42
CA SER A 186 14.28 26.03 -1.93
C SER A 186 14.11 25.70 -3.41
N GLN A 187 15.08 26.04 -4.26
CA GLN A 187 15.01 25.75 -5.70
C GLN A 187 15.07 24.24 -5.99
N GLU A 188 15.93 23.52 -5.31
CA GLU A 188 16.07 22.08 -5.46
C GLU A 188 14.84 21.35 -4.86
N ALA A 189 14.36 21.83 -3.71
CA ALA A 189 13.14 21.32 -3.09
C ALA A 189 11.93 21.47 -4.03
N ALA A 190 11.79 22.60 -4.72
CA ALA A 190 10.70 22.82 -5.69
C ALA A 190 10.76 21.82 -6.85
N VAL A 191 11.95 21.54 -7.39
CA VAL A 191 12.13 20.53 -8.46
C VAL A 191 11.78 19.13 -7.96
N THR A 192 12.27 18.76 -6.77
CA THR A 192 11.98 17.45 -6.16
C THR A 192 10.49 17.29 -5.90
N ALA A 193 9.80 18.34 -5.42
CA ALA A 193 8.36 18.34 -5.20
C ALA A 193 7.57 18.13 -6.51
N LEU A 194 7.97 18.81 -7.59
CA LEU A 194 7.34 18.62 -8.91
C LEU A 194 7.55 17.20 -9.45
N ILE A 195 8.73 16.63 -9.27
CA ILE A 195 9.00 15.24 -9.66
C ILE A 195 8.13 14.29 -8.85
N LEU A 196 8.06 14.48 -7.54
CA LEU A 196 7.22 13.65 -6.65
C LEU A 196 5.74 13.72 -7.05
N LEU A 197 5.22 14.93 -7.30
CA LEU A 197 3.84 15.13 -7.76
C LEU A 197 3.60 14.44 -9.10
N GLY A 198 4.50 14.62 -10.06
CA GLY A 198 4.42 13.97 -11.37
C GLY A 198 4.43 12.45 -11.28
N LEU A 199 5.26 11.88 -10.40
CA LEU A 199 5.33 10.44 -10.17
C LEU A 199 4.05 9.91 -9.49
N CYS A 200 3.52 10.62 -8.48
CA CYS A 200 2.26 10.26 -7.84
C CYS A 200 1.12 10.19 -8.84
N LEU A 201 0.94 11.26 -9.63
CA LEU A 201 -0.10 11.33 -10.65
C LEU A 201 0.14 10.30 -11.75
N GLY A 202 1.37 10.16 -12.23
CA GLY A 202 1.72 9.21 -13.30
C GLY A 202 1.49 7.76 -12.88
N LEU A 203 1.91 7.36 -11.67
CA LEU A 203 1.66 6.02 -11.16
C LEU A 203 0.17 5.75 -10.93
N PHE A 204 -0.54 6.72 -10.37
CA PHE A 204 -1.99 6.58 -10.17
C PHE A 204 -2.71 6.39 -11.51
N MET A 205 -2.46 7.26 -12.47
CA MET A 205 -3.06 7.18 -13.81
C MET A 205 -2.64 5.91 -14.56
N PHE A 206 -1.38 5.48 -14.43
CA PHE A 206 -0.90 4.26 -15.08
C PHE A 206 -1.60 3.01 -14.55
N ILE A 207 -1.79 2.91 -13.24
CA ILE A 207 -2.42 1.74 -12.63
C ILE A 207 -3.94 1.76 -12.87
N GLU A 208 -4.58 2.94 -12.79
CA GLU A 208 -6.04 3.08 -12.99
C GLU A 208 -6.43 3.16 -14.46
N GLY A 209 -5.64 3.84 -15.30
CA GLY A 209 -5.94 4.10 -16.72
C GLY A 209 -5.97 2.87 -17.61
N GLN A 210 -5.57 1.70 -17.14
CA GLN A 210 -5.82 0.43 -17.82
C GLN A 210 -7.31 0.02 -17.85
N LYS A 211 -8.19 0.88 -17.33
CA LYS A 211 -9.63 0.63 -17.27
C LYS A 211 -10.34 0.88 -18.62
N GLU A 212 -9.85 1.81 -19.43
CA GLU A 212 -10.53 2.26 -20.66
C GLU A 212 -10.25 1.44 -21.92
N GLN A 213 -9.38 0.44 -21.89
CA GLN A 213 -9.03 -0.35 -23.08
C GLN A 213 -9.79 -1.68 -23.23
N HIS A 214 -10.77 -1.96 -22.37
CA HIS A 214 -11.48 -3.25 -22.37
C HIS A 214 -13.03 -3.14 -22.38
N ASP A 215 -13.59 -1.96 -22.72
CA ASP A 215 -15.01 -1.82 -23.03
C ASP A 215 -15.25 -1.79 -24.54
#